data_412428275b3bf0b49e7e075e6ace405e
#
_entry.id   412428275b3bf0b49e7e075e6ace405e
#
_cell.length_a   1.000
_cell.length_b   1.000
_cell.length_c   1.000
_cell.angle_alpha   90.00
_cell.angle_beta   90.00
_cell.angle_gamma   90.00
#
_symmetry.space_group_name_H-M   'P 1'
#
loop_
_entity.id
_entity.type
_entity.pdbx_description
1 polymer ?
#
loop_
_entity_poly.entity_id
_entity_poly.type
_entity_poly.pdbx_seq_one_letter_code
_entity_poly.pdbx_strand_id
1 'polypeptide(L)'
;GIRDCLLSRGLGDVYKRQSSAADGFSHKKTSVILQERKTDTMELQEKKKNRTEQKTDMQNKEKALLTQLDEIAKQDLCLAFSGGVDSSLLLKLVMDASAKYGTKVYAVTFQTRLHPPCDLETATRVAKEVGAVHEVLFVDELEQEAIRYNPENRCYLCKYYLFGKLLEFARDHGVTQVLDGTNEDDLHVYRPGRKALREYGVISPLAACHVTKTEVKALAAKYGVSVAHRPSTPCMATRLPYGAEINYDVLDRIADGEAWLHTQFGAEENLRLRVHGDVVRLEIAPERMGEVLEKREEMIAYLKKLGFSYLTMDLEGFRSGSMDEKITQKE
;
A
#
# COMPACT_ATOMS: atom_id res chain seq x y z
N GLY A 1 -68.29 -55.06 -5.69
CA GLY A 1 -69.62 -54.62 -5.26
C GLY A 1 -69.74 -53.11 -5.34
N ILE A 2 -70.52 -52.68 -6.25
CA ILE A 2 -71.60 -51.69 -6.16
C ILE A 2 -71.24 -50.23 -6.14
N ARG A 3 -71.57 -49.64 -7.28
CA ARG A 3 -72.45 -48.49 -7.66
C ARG A 3 -71.95 -47.11 -7.42
N ASP A 4 -71.80 -46.43 -8.54
CA ASP A 4 -72.65 -45.38 -9.16
C ASP A 4 -73.14 -44.26 -8.23
N CYS A 5 -72.86 -43.07 -8.55
CA CYS A 5 -73.78 -42.04 -9.06
C CYS A 5 -73.23 -40.61 -8.97
N LEU A 6 -73.30 -39.96 -10.12
CA LEU A 6 -73.83 -38.57 -10.33
C LEU A 6 -73.12 -37.43 -9.57
N LEU A 7 -72.74 -36.38 -10.18
CA LEU A 7 -73.46 -35.41 -11.03
C LEU A 7 -72.48 -34.40 -11.64
N SER A 8 -72.71 -34.17 -12.89
CA SER A 8 -72.29 -32.95 -13.61
C SER A 8 -72.89 -31.71 -12.98
N ARG A 9 -72.09 -30.78 -12.53
CA ARG A 9 -72.35 -29.33 -12.52
C ARG A 9 -71.11 -28.60 -12.01
N GLY A 10 -70.55 -27.76 -12.88
CA GLY A 10 -69.54 -26.77 -12.41
C GLY A 10 -68.26 -26.64 -13.23
N LEU A 11 -68.19 -27.05 -14.50
CA LEU A 11 -67.04 -26.88 -15.35
C LEU A 11 -67.01 -25.51 -16.13
N GLY A 12 -68.03 -24.70 -15.95
CA GLY A 12 -68.15 -23.37 -16.63
C GLY A 12 -67.47 -22.20 -15.96
N ASP A 13 -67.33 -22.23 -14.62
CA ASP A 13 -66.82 -21.06 -13.87
C ASP A 13 -65.33 -21.09 -13.58
N VAL A 14 -64.66 -22.24 -13.79
CA VAL A 14 -63.18 -22.34 -13.52
C VAL A 14 -62.39 -21.75 -14.70
N TYR A 15 -62.91 -21.82 -15.94
CA TYR A 15 -62.23 -21.28 -17.11
C TYR A 15 -62.24 -19.71 -17.19
N LYS A 16 -63.31 -19.07 -16.67
CA LYS A 16 -63.37 -17.60 -16.63
C LYS A 16 -62.49 -16.95 -15.59
N ARG A 17 -62.10 -17.64 -14.53
CA ARG A 17 -61.18 -17.10 -13.51
C ARG A 17 -59.70 -17.29 -13.84
N GLN A 18 -59.35 -18.25 -14.72
CA GLN A 18 -57.97 -18.45 -15.15
C GLN A 18 -57.51 -17.45 -16.21
N SER A 19 -58.38 -16.94 -17.06
CA SER A 19 -58.01 -15.92 -18.09
C SER A 19 -57.73 -14.55 -17.50
N SER A 20 -58.46 -14.12 -16.45
CA SER A 20 -58.21 -12.83 -15.79
C SER A 20 -57.03 -12.80 -14.86
N ALA A 21 -56.61 -13.97 -14.31
CA ALA A 21 -55.43 -14.09 -13.47
C ALA A 21 -54.12 -14.15 -14.31
N ALA A 22 -54.17 -14.71 -15.51
CA ALA A 22 -53.01 -14.81 -16.43
C ALA A 22 -52.60 -13.47 -16.97
N ASP A 23 -53.57 -12.59 -17.32
CA ASP A 23 -53.27 -11.22 -17.83
C ASP A 23 -52.71 -10.32 -16.75
N GLY A 24 -53.18 -10.43 -15.50
CA GLY A 24 -52.66 -9.62 -14.38
C GLY A 24 -51.22 -10.04 -13.95
N PHE A 25 -50.86 -11.31 -14.14
CA PHE A 25 -49.53 -11.86 -13.81
C PHE A 25 -48.49 -11.50 -14.89
N SER A 26 -48.91 -11.43 -16.16
CA SER A 26 -48.08 -11.02 -17.30
C SER A 26 -47.70 -9.54 -17.19
N HIS A 27 -48.66 -8.65 -16.92
CA HIS A 27 -48.41 -7.21 -16.79
C HIS A 27 -47.55 -6.86 -15.57
N LYS A 28 -47.68 -7.53 -14.41
CA LYS A 28 -46.83 -7.33 -13.25
C LYS A 28 -45.38 -7.78 -13.49
N LYS A 29 -45.18 -8.95 -14.11
CA LYS A 29 -43.83 -9.41 -14.48
C LYS A 29 -43.15 -8.47 -15.47
N THR A 30 -43.85 -7.97 -16.48
CA THR A 30 -43.31 -7.06 -17.48
C THR A 30 -42.97 -5.70 -16.85
N SER A 31 -43.77 -5.18 -15.92
CA SER A 31 -43.47 -3.92 -15.23
C SER A 31 -42.27 -4.02 -14.29
N VAL A 32 -42.09 -5.16 -13.58
CA VAL A 32 -40.93 -5.42 -12.72
C VAL A 32 -39.64 -5.50 -13.56
N ILE A 33 -39.65 -6.28 -14.65
CA ILE A 33 -38.50 -6.40 -15.55
C ILE A 33 -38.14 -5.06 -16.21
N LEU A 34 -39.12 -4.23 -16.54
CA LEU A 34 -38.87 -2.89 -17.09
C LEU A 34 -38.31 -1.93 -16.03
N GLN A 35 -38.71 -2.09 -14.77
CA GLN A 35 -38.20 -1.30 -13.64
C GLN A 35 -36.77 -1.71 -13.29
N GLU A 36 -36.46 -2.99 -13.23
CA GLU A 36 -35.10 -3.53 -13.05
C GLU A 36 -34.16 -3.05 -14.17
N ARG A 37 -34.57 -3.15 -15.44
CA ARG A 37 -33.76 -2.64 -16.56
C ARG A 37 -33.51 -1.13 -16.54
N LYS A 38 -34.47 -0.34 -16.04
CA LYS A 38 -34.28 1.10 -15.85
C LYS A 38 -33.28 1.39 -14.73
N THR A 39 -33.36 0.65 -13.62
CA THR A 39 -32.42 0.77 -12.49
C THR A 39 -31.02 0.41 -12.96
N ASP A 40 -30.84 -0.71 -13.66
CA ASP A 40 -29.55 -1.15 -14.21
C ASP A 40 -28.97 -0.11 -15.18
N THR A 41 -29.82 0.50 -16.01
CA THR A 41 -29.39 1.53 -16.98
C THR A 41 -28.96 2.82 -16.27
N MET A 42 -29.68 3.24 -15.23
CA MET A 42 -29.31 4.41 -14.40
C MET A 42 -28.02 4.17 -13.64
N GLU A 43 -27.84 3.00 -13.02
CA GLU A 43 -26.59 2.63 -12.34
C GLU A 43 -25.39 2.58 -13.30
N LEU A 44 -25.59 2.08 -14.52
CA LEU A 44 -24.56 2.06 -15.55
C LEU A 44 -24.18 3.48 -16.03
N GLN A 45 -25.15 4.37 -16.12
CA GLN A 45 -24.92 5.78 -16.48
C GLN A 45 -24.18 6.52 -15.36
N GLU A 46 -24.57 6.29 -14.11
CA GLU A 46 -23.92 6.88 -12.94
C GLU A 46 -22.48 6.39 -12.78
N LYS A 47 -22.23 5.08 -12.95
CA LYS A 47 -20.88 4.50 -12.97
C LYS A 47 -20.01 5.09 -14.09
N LYS A 48 -20.58 5.32 -15.28
CA LYS A 48 -19.86 5.97 -16.40
C LYS A 48 -19.54 7.43 -16.09
N LYS A 49 -20.48 8.17 -15.52
CA LYS A 49 -20.29 9.57 -15.13
C LYS A 49 -19.20 9.69 -14.06
N ASN A 50 -19.28 8.89 -12.99
CA ASN A 50 -18.29 8.86 -11.91
C ASN A 50 -16.89 8.52 -12.44
N ARG A 51 -16.79 7.55 -13.36
CA ARG A 51 -15.51 7.19 -14.00
C ARG A 51 -14.93 8.32 -14.85
N THR A 52 -15.79 9.10 -15.51
CA THR A 52 -15.35 10.26 -16.32
C THR A 52 -14.88 11.39 -15.42
N GLU A 53 -15.59 11.68 -14.34
CA GLU A 53 -15.21 12.68 -13.33
C GLU A 53 -13.88 12.34 -12.67
N GLN A 54 -13.70 11.09 -12.22
CA GLN A 54 -12.44 10.61 -11.65
C GLN A 54 -11.26 10.73 -12.64
N LYS A 55 -11.49 10.41 -13.90
CA LYS A 55 -10.44 10.54 -14.93
C LYS A 55 -10.04 12.00 -15.15
N THR A 56 -11.01 12.91 -15.16
CA THR A 56 -10.77 14.36 -15.32
C THR A 56 -10.03 14.91 -14.09
N ASP A 57 -10.40 14.51 -12.88
CA ASP A 57 -9.74 14.91 -11.65
C ASP A 57 -8.28 14.46 -11.63
N MET A 58 -8.02 13.20 -11.96
CA MET A 58 -6.65 12.67 -12.06
C MET A 58 -5.81 13.43 -13.10
N GLN A 59 -6.38 13.82 -14.23
CA GLN A 59 -5.68 14.62 -15.25
C GLN A 59 -5.34 16.03 -14.75
N ASN A 60 -6.20 16.66 -13.96
CA ASN A 60 -5.96 17.96 -13.35
C ASN A 60 -4.84 17.89 -12.32
N LYS A 61 -4.85 16.87 -11.45
CA LYS A 61 -3.79 16.62 -10.45
C LYS A 61 -2.45 16.33 -11.12
N GLU A 62 -2.44 15.50 -12.17
CA GLU A 62 -1.24 15.23 -12.97
C GLU A 62 -0.66 16.52 -13.56
N LYS A 63 -1.51 17.36 -14.16
CA LYS A 63 -1.07 18.65 -14.74
C LYS A 63 -0.51 19.57 -13.67
N ALA A 64 -1.15 19.66 -12.50
CA ALA A 64 -0.67 20.45 -11.36
C ALA A 64 0.70 19.95 -10.88
N LEU A 65 0.85 18.62 -10.73
CA LEU A 65 2.11 17.99 -10.35
C LEU A 65 3.23 18.30 -11.34
N LEU A 66 2.98 18.11 -12.64
CA LEU A 66 3.97 18.40 -13.68
C LEU A 66 4.37 19.88 -13.69
N THR A 67 3.42 20.79 -13.49
CA THR A 67 3.70 22.24 -13.40
C THR A 67 4.56 22.56 -12.18
N GLN A 68 4.26 21.99 -11.02
CA GLN A 68 5.05 22.17 -9.81
C GLN A 68 6.48 21.62 -9.96
N LEU A 69 6.59 20.42 -10.55
CA LEU A 69 7.90 19.80 -10.77
C LEU A 69 8.74 20.57 -11.81
N ASP A 70 8.13 21.19 -12.80
CA ASP A 70 8.82 22.04 -13.78
C ASP A 70 9.43 23.28 -13.11
N GLU A 71 8.75 23.89 -12.14
CA GLU A 71 9.31 25.01 -11.34
C GLU A 71 10.46 24.54 -10.43
N ILE A 72 10.28 23.42 -9.74
CA ILE A 72 11.29 22.82 -8.85
C ILE A 72 12.55 22.46 -9.64
N ALA A 73 12.40 21.89 -10.83
CA ALA A 73 13.49 21.39 -11.67
C ALA A 73 14.38 22.49 -12.27
N LYS A 74 14.06 23.78 -12.09
CA LYS A 74 14.93 24.88 -12.52
C LYS A 74 16.23 25.00 -11.72
N GLN A 75 16.34 24.28 -10.61
CA GLN A 75 17.53 24.22 -9.76
C GLN A 75 17.89 22.76 -9.48
N ASP A 76 19.14 22.52 -9.09
CA ASP A 76 19.57 21.21 -8.60
C ASP A 76 18.76 20.82 -7.37
N LEU A 77 18.46 19.54 -7.23
CA LEU A 77 17.63 19.04 -6.13
C LEU A 77 18.08 17.67 -5.62
N CYS A 78 17.73 17.38 -4.36
CA CYS A 78 17.83 16.06 -3.77
C CYS A 78 16.42 15.44 -3.59
N LEU A 79 16.29 14.16 -3.90
CA LEU A 79 15.10 13.38 -3.63
C LEU A 79 15.44 12.26 -2.63
N ALA A 80 14.74 12.22 -1.50
CA ALA A 80 14.75 11.05 -0.61
C ALA A 80 14.14 9.85 -1.35
N PHE A 81 14.99 8.94 -1.79
CA PHE A 81 14.66 7.90 -2.76
C PHE A 81 14.72 6.51 -2.14
N SER A 82 13.58 5.86 -1.96
CA SER A 82 13.48 4.52 -1.37
C SER A 82 13.35 3.39 -2.39
N GLY A 83 13.23 3.69 -3.69
CA GLY A 83 12.89 2.69 -4.71
C GLY A 83 11.44 2.17 -4.64
N GLY A 84 10.60 2.70 -3.74
CA GLY A 84 9.16 2.45 -3.72
C GLY A 84 8.44 3.19 -4.83
N VAL A 85 7.19 2.80 -5.13
CA VAL A 85 6.44 3.34 -6.29
C VAL A 85 6.28 4.87 -6.25
N ASP A 86 6.05 5.47 -5.08
CA ASP A 86 5.86 6.93 -4.94
C ASP A 86 7.13 7.70 -5.29
N SER A 87 8.24 7.35 -4.63
CA SER A 87 9.53 8.00 -4.88
C SER A 87 10.07 7.72 -6.28
N SER A 88 9.74 6.56 -6.87
CA SER A 88 10.15 6.20 -8.22
C SER A 88 9.36 6.96 -9.29
N LEU A 89 8.05 7.15 -9.09
CA LEU A 89 7.25 8.04 -9.95
C LEU A 89 7.80 9.47 -9.88
N LEU A 90 8.02 9.96 -8.67
CA LEU A 90 8.53 11.33 -8.47
C LEU A 90 9.91 11.49 -9.12
N LEU A 91 10.82 10.51 -8.96
CA LEU A 91 12.14 10.54 -9.59
C LEU A 91 12.02 10.60 -11.12
N LYS A 92 11.17 9.75 -11.72
CA LYS A 92 10.96 9.75 -13.18
C LYS A 92 10.48 11.12 -13.67
N LEU A 93 9.46 11.67 -13.02
CA LEU A 93 8.87 12.95 -13.45
C LEU A 93 9.82 14.13 -13.27
N VAL A 94 10.56 14.17 -12.16
CA VAL A 94 11.52 15.27 -11.92
C VAL A 94 12.75 15.16 -12.83
N MET A 95 13.20 13.95 -13.18
CA MET A 95 14.25 13.76 -14.17
C MET A 95 13.83 14.27 -15.55
N ASP A 96 12.59 13.98 -15.99
CA ASP A 96 12.06 14.48 -17.25
C ASP A 96 11.94 16.01 -17.26
N ALA A 97 11.59 16.63 -16.12
CA ALA A 97 11.54 18.08 -15.99
C ALA A 97 12.95 18.70 -15.98
N SER A 98 13.88 18.15 -15.20
CA SER A 98 15.27 18.64 -15.06
C SER A 98 16.06 18.57 -16.36
N ALA A 99 15.76 17.61 -17.24
CA ALA A 99 16.39 17.51 -18.55
C ALA A 99 16.21 18.77 -19.42
N LYS A 100 15.15 19.56 -19.20
CA LYS A 100 14.88 20.80 -19.91
C LYS A 100 15.84 21.93 -19.51
N TYR A 101 16.32 21.88 -18.26
CA TYR A 101 17.11 22.95 -17.64
C TYR A 101 18.59 22.56 -17.48
N GLY A 102 18.92 21.28 -17.70
CA GLY A 102 20.27 20.76 -17.48
C GLY A 102 20.67 20.70 -16.00
N THR A 103 19.69 20.69 -15.09
CA THR A 103 19.90 20.61 -13.65
C THR A 103 20.13 19.20 -13.18
N LYS A 104 20.77 19.04 -12.02
CA LYS A 104 21.10 17.74 -11.43
C LYS A 104 20.01 17.28 -10.46
N VAL A 105 19.71 15.99 -10.51
CA VAL A 105 18.83 15.32 -9.57
C VAL A 105 19.63 14.26 -8.84
N TYR A 106 19.80 14.43 -7.53
CA TYR A 106 20.43 13.46 -6.66
C TYR A 106 19.34 12.56 -6.05
N ALA A 107 19.27 11.31 -6.49
CA ALA A 107 18.43 10.29 -5.88
C ALA A 107 19.17 9.69 -4.68
N VAL A 108 18.82 10.09 -3.46
CA VAL A 108 19.55 9.70 -2.25
C VAL A 108 18.80 8.61 -1.50
N THR A 109 19.41 7.43 -1.40
CA THR A 109 18.87 6.26 -0.70
C THR A 109 19.61 6.06 0.62
N PHE A 110 18.85 5.88 1.71
CA PHE A 110 19.44 5.44 2.97
C PHE A 110 19.59 3.93 2.97
N GLN A 111 20.81 3.45 3.14
CA GLN A 111 21.07 2.06 3.47
C GLN A 111 21.14 1.93 4.99
N THR A 112 20.16 1.26 5.55
CA THR A 112 20.00 1.07 7.00
C THR A 112 19.70 -0.40 7.28
N ARG A 113 19.91 -0.83 8.53
CA ARG A 113 19.57 -2.21 8.95
C ARG A 113 18.07 -2.40 9.26
N LEU A 114 17.32 -1.31 9.37
CA LEU A 114 15.87 -1.38 9.57
C LEU A 114 15.07 -1.50 8.26
N HIS A 115 15.74 -1.40 7.09
CA HIS A 115 15.12 -1.63 5.79
C HIS A 115 15.61 -2.93 5.16
N PRO A 116 14.75 -3.69 4.46
CA PRO A 116 15.16 -4.90 3.78
C PRO A 116 16.22 -4.63 2.70
N PRO A 117 17.26 -5.50 2.54
CA PRO A 117 18.30 -5.32 1.53
C PRO A 117 17.79 -5.17 0.10
N CYS A 118 16.69 -5.84 -0.26
CA CYS A 118 16.05 -5.76 -1.58
C CYS A 118 15.54 -4.36 -1.95
N ASP A 119 15.40 -3.45 -0.97
CA ASP A 119 15.01 -2.08 -1.24
C ASP A 119 16.15 -1.30 -1.90
N LEU A 120 17.40 -1.46 -1.44
CA LEU A 120 18.58 -0.84 -2.05
C LEU A 120 18.83 -1.32 -3.49
N GLU A 121 18.73 -2.64 -3.73
CA GLU A 121 18.87 -3.22 -5.07
C GLU A 121 17.85 -2.62 -6.04
N THR A 122 16.60 -2.52 -5.58
CA THR A 122 15.53 -1.93 -6.38
C THR A 122 15.77 -0.45 -6.63
N ALA A 123 16.17 0.32 -5.62
CA ALA A 123 16.49 1.74 -5.75
C ALA A 123 17.63 1.94 -6.77
N THR A 124 18.72 1.18 -6.64
CA THR A 124 19.86 1.24 -7.57
C THR A 124 19.43 0.95 -9.01
N ARG A 125 18.62 -0.07 -9.22
CA ARG A 125 18.12 -0.42 -10.55
C ARG A 125 17.24 0.68 -11.13
N VAL A 126 16.26 1.18 -10.37
CA VAL A 126 15.34 2.21 -10.85
C VAL A 126 16.07 3.55 -11.10
N ALA A 127 16.99 3.97 -10.24
CA ALA A 127 17.80 5.17 -10.47
C ALA A 127 18.59 5.08 -11.78
N LYS A 128 19.17 3.90 -12.06
CA LYS A 128 19.88 3.64 -13.32
C LYS A 128 18.93 3.67 -14.53
N GLU A 129 17.73 3.12 -14.41
CA GLU A 129 16.72 3.10 -15.48
C GLU A 129 16.35 4.52 -15.92
N VAL A 130 16.26 5.48 -14.99
CA VAL A 130 15.89 6.87 -15.28
C VAL A 130 17.09 7.80 -15.49
N GLY A 131 18.33 7.30 -15.31
CA GLY A 131 19.55 8.07 -15.52
C GLY A 131 19.84 9.10 -14.41
N ALA A 132 19.33 8.92 -13.20
CA ALA A 132 19.59 9.80 -12.06
C ALA A 132 20.95 9.55 -11.43
N VAL A 133 21.54 10.58 -10.80
CA VAL A 133 22.71 10.43 -9.93
C VAL A 133 22.25 9.75 -8.65
N HIS A 134 22.65 8.51 -8.44
CA HIS A 134 22.24 7.73 -7.28
C HIS A 134 23.31 7.73 -6.21
N GLU A 135 22.95 8.25 -5.04
CA GLU A 135 23.82 8.31 -3.87
C GLU A 135 23.26 7.44 -2.74
N VAL A 136 24.14 6.76 -2.03
CA VAL A 136 23.77 5.86 -0.93
C VAL A 136 24.39 6.36 0.36
N LEU A 137 23.56 6.75 1.31
CA LEU A 137 23.99 7.14 2.65
C LEU A 137 23.83 5.94 3.60
N PHE A 138 24.96 5.49 4.12
CA PHE A 138 24.97 4.43 5.15
C PHE A 138 24.66 5.04 6.51
N VAL A 139 23.60 4.58 7.15
CA VAL A 139 23.16 5.11 8.44
C VAL A 139 22.78 3.94 9.36
N ASP A 140 23.33 3.95 10.58
CA ASP A 140 22.87 3.10 11.67
C ASP A 140 21.89 3.89 12.54
N GLU A 141 20.62 3.54 12.49
CA GLU A 141 19.60 4.23 13.27
C GLU A 141 19.76 4.01 14.79
N LEU A 142 20.42 2.92 15.22
CA LEU A 142 20.65 2.63 16.63
C LEU A 142 21.78 3.47 17.24
N GLU A 143 22.53 4.26 16.44
CA GLU A 143 23.35 5.35 16.98
C GLU A 143 22.50 6.38 17.73
N GLN A 144 21.19 6.41 17.44
CA GLN A 144 20.21 7.20 18.19
C GLN A 144 19.64 6.39 19.34
N GLU A 145 20.19 6.55 20.55
CA GLU A 145 19.73 5.84 21.76
C GLU A 145 18.21 5.93 21.97
N ALA A 146 17.61 7.07 21.58
CA ALA A 146 16.16 7.28 21.69
C ALA A 146 15.32 6.31 20.84
N ILE A 147 15.89 5.64 19.84
CA ILE A 147 15.19 4.68 18.98
C ILE A 147 15.32 3.24 19.53
N ARG A 148 16.32 2.97 20.33
CA ARG A 148 16.74 1.62 20.74
C ARG A 148 15.60 0.73 21.26
N TYR A 149 14.71 1.30 22.05
CA TYR A 149 13.58 0.57 22.63
C TYR A 149 12.27 0.76 21.86
N ASN A 150 12.34 0.96 20.55
CA ASN A 150 11.18 0.99 19.68
C ASN A 150 10.03 1.86 20.22
N PRO A 151 10.23 3.14 20.54
CA PRO A 151 9.19 3.99 21.11
C PRO A 151 8.05 4.26 20.11
N GLU A 152 6.87 4.65 20.60
CA GLU A 152 5.70 4.96 19.78
C GLU A 152 6.01 6.05 18.73
N ASN A 153 6.84 7.03 19.07
CA ASN A 153 7.30 8.09 18.18
C ASN A 153 8.56 7.73 17.37
N ARG A 154 8.99 6.45 17.35
CA ARG A 154 10.21 6.00 16.63
C ARG A 154 10.29 6.53 15.22
N CYS A 155 9.18 6.48 14.45
CA CYS A 155 9.17 6.92 13.06
C CYS A 155 9.50 8.42 12.90
N TYR A 156 9.12 9.25 13.88
CA TYR A 156 9.53 10.65 13.92
C TYR A 156 11.04 10.78 14.17
N LEU A 157 11.55 10.13 15.22
CA LEU A 157 12.97 10.19 15.60
C LEU A 157 13.88 9.69 14.48
N CYS A 158 13.54 8.53 13.89
CA CYS A 158 14.26 7.95 12.76
C CYS A 158 14.27 8.92 11.55
N LYS A 159 13.10 9.40 11.11
CA LYS A 159 13.05 10.34 9.99
C LYS A 159 13.78 11.65 10.29
N TYR A 160 13.67 12.18 11.50
CA TYR A 160 14.40 13.37 11.88
C TYR A 160 15.92 13.19 11.72
N TYR A 161 16.44 12.06 12.16
CA TYR A 161 17.86 11.73 12.01
C TYR A 161 18.26 11.53 10.54
N LEU A 162 17.52 10.71 9.80
CA LEU A 162 17.82 10.42 8.38
C LEU A 162 17.75 11.67 7.52
N PHE A 163 16.71 12.49 7.68
CA PHE A 163 16.57 13.72 6.90
C PHE A 163 17.56 14.80 7.32
N GLY A 164 18.02 14.82 8.58
CA GLY A 164 19.17 15.62 8.99
C GLY A 164 20.41 15.28 8.16
N LYS A 165 20.73 13.99 7.99
CA LYS A 165 21.84 13.53 7.14
C LYS A 165 21.65 13.88 5.66
N LEU A 166 20.41 13.77 5.16
CA LEU A 166 20.11 14.18 3.78
C LEU A 166 20.33 15.66 3.54
N LEU A 167 19.95 16.52 4.49
CA LEU A 167 20.15 17.95 4.41
C LEU A 167 21.63 18.34 4.51
N GLU A 168 22.43 17.63 5.31
CA GLU A 168 23.89 17.75 5.33
C GLU A 168 24.45 17.45 3.95
N PHE A 169 24.09 16.31 3.35
CA PHE A 169 24.49 15.91 2.00
C PHE A 169 24.08 16.99 0.96
N ALA A 170 22.82 17.43 0.99
CA ALA A 170 22.32 18.44 0.06
C ALA A 170 23.12 19.76 0.13
N ARG A 171 23.39 20.23 1.35
CA ARG A 171 24.20 21.44 1.58
C ARG A 171 25.63 21.30 1.04
N ASP A 172 26.27 20.14 1.28
CA ASP A 172 27.64 19.87 0.82
C ASP A 172 27.73 19.84 -0.72
N HIS A 173 26.61 19.57 -1.40
CA HIS A 173 26.49 19.60 -2.86
C HIS A 173 25.90 20.93 -3.41
N GLY A 174 25.68 21.92 -2.55
CA GLY A 174 25.10 23.21 -2.96
C GLY A 174 23.63 23.16 -3.32
N VAL A 175 22.92 22.10 -2.91
CA VAL A 175 21.50 21.87 -3.19
C VAL A 175 20.63 22.38 -2.04
N THR A 176 19.61 23.18 -2.38
CA THR A 176 18.69 23.78 -1.40
C THR A 176 17.32 23.12 -1.35
N GLN A 177 16.95 22.36 -2.38
CA GLN A 177 15.65 21.74 -2.48
C GLN A 177 15.75 20.24 -2.18
N VAL A 178 14.99 19.79 -1.17
CA VAL A 178 14.88 18.38 -0.78
C VAL A 178 13.44 17.93 -0.92
N LEU A 179 13.22 16.87 -1.69
CA LEU A 179 11.91 16.30 -1.98
C LEU A 179 11.74 14.94 -1.33
N ASP A 180 10.49 14.56 -1.06
CA ASP A 180 10.10 13.20 -0.68
C ASP A 180 8.84 12.71 -1.41
N GLY A 181 8.61 11.39 -1.39
CA GLY A 181 7.50 10.73 -2.07
C GLY A 181 6.22 10.60 -1.22
N THR A 182 6.00 11.44 -0.21
CA THR A 182 4.74 11.45 0.58
C THR A 182 3.57 11.78 -0.34
N ASN A 183 2.51 10.95 -0.34
CA ASN A 183 1.30 11.11 -1.14
C ASN A 183 0.11 11.57 -0.29
N GLU A 184 -1.06 11.79 -0.90
CA GLU A 184 -2.27 12.29 -0.21
C GLU A 184 -2.74 11.33 0.89
N ASP A 185 -2.78 10.01 0.63
CA ASP A 185 -3.29 9.03 1.62
C ASP A 185 -2.41 9.01 2.89
N ASP A 186 -1.12 9.32 2.76
CA ASP A 186 -0.21 9.43 3.88
C ASP A 186 -0.58 10.60 4.84
N LEU A 187 -1.39 11.55 4.37
CA LEU A 187 -1.85 12.69 5.18
C LEU A 187 -2.95 12.29 6.17
N HIS A 188 -3.69 11.24 5.88
CA HIS A 188 -4.90 10.82 6.59
C HIS A 188 -4.69 9.62 7.52
N VAL A 189 -3.44 9.13 7.63
CA VAL A 189 -3.08 8.05 8.55
C VAL A 189 -2.07 8.50 9.60
N TYR A 190 -2.01 7.79 10.72
CA TYR A 190 -1.02 8.04 11.76
C TYR A 190 0.40 7.83 11.21
N ARG A 191 1.09 8.91 10.92
CA ARG A 191 2.48 8.92 10.43
C ARG A 191 3.33 9.97 11.12
N PRO A 192 3.82 9.69 12.33
CA PRO A 192 4.59 10.66 13.14
C PRO A 192 5.84 11.19 12.42
N GLY A 193 6.43 10.41 11.51
CA GLY A 193 7.57 10.85 10.70
C GLY A 193 7.32 12.06 9.80
N ARG A 194 6.06 12.38 9.46
CA ARG A 194 5.72 13.59 8.68
C ARG A 194 6.04 14.90 9.42
N LYS A 195 6.04 14.88 10.76
CA LYS A 195 6.42 16.02 11.56
C LYS A 195 7.86 16.42 11.27
N ALA A 196 8.79 15.47 11.20
CA ALA A 196 10.19 15.71 10.87
C ALA A 196 10.36 16.34 9.47
N LEU A 197 9.61 15.87 8.47
CA LEU A 197 9.67 16.43 7.10
C LEU A 197 9.24 17.91 7.07
N ARG A 198 8.18 18.27 7.81
CA ARG A 198 7.71 19.65 7.91
C ARG A 198 8.70 20.54 8.64
N GLU A 199 9.31 20.06 9.72
CA GLU A 199 10.31 20.81 10.49
C GLU A 199 11.55 21.13 9.64
N TYR A 200 11.92 20.26 8.73
CA TYR A 200 13.04 20.44 7.80
C TYR A 200 12.67 21.16 6.48
N GLY A 201 11.39 21.49 6.27
CA GLY A 201 10.96 22.15 5.03
C GLY A 201 11.06 21.26 3.79
N VAL A 202 10.97 19.92 3.96
CA VAL A 202 10.99 18.97 2.84
C VAL A 202 9.73 19.14 2.00
N ILE A 203 9.90 19.17 0.68
CA ILE A 203 8.81 19.34 -0.28
C ILE A 203 8.23 17.97 -0.62
N SER A 204 6.91 17.82 -0.50
CA SER A 204 6.16 16.61 -0.84
C SER A 204 5.21 16.87 -2.02
N PRO A 205 5.68 16.84 -3.29
CA PRO A 205 4.88 17.28 -4.43
C PRO A 205 3.61 16.44 -4.66
N LEU A 206 3.67 15.13 -4.43
CA LEU A 206 2.50 14.26 -4.59
C LEU A 206 1.38 14.64 -3.61
N ALA A 207 1.73 14.89 -2.34
CA ALA A 207 0.77 15.32 -1.33
C ALA A 207 0.26 16.74 -1.60
N ALA A 208 1.14 17.67 -2.02
CA ALA A 208 0.76 19.05 -2.34
C ALA A 208 -0.24 19.11 -3.52
N CYS A 209 -0.18 18.17 -4.46
CA CYS A 209 -1.11 18.05 -5.59
C CYS A 209 -2.26 17.06 -5.32
N HIS A 210 -2.47 16.62 -4.07
CA HIS A 210 -3.54 15.70 -3.68
C HIS A 210 -3.55 14.38 -4.46
N VAL A 211 -2.37 13.87 -4.86
CA VAL A 211 -2.25 12.62 -5.61
C VAL A 211 -2.31 11.45 -4.63
N THR A 212 -3.34 10.62 -4.76
CA THR A 212 -3.59 9.43 -3.93
C THR A 212 -2.68 8.27 -4.31
N LYS A 213 -2.55 7.27 -3.44
CA LYS A 213 -1.76 6.05 -3.71
C LYS A 213 -2.22 5.31 -4.95
N THR A 214 -3.53 5.27 -5.18
CA THR A 214 -4.11 4.64 -6.37
C THR A 214 -3.71 5.40 -7.64
N GLU A 215 -3.76 6.73 -7.59
CA GLU A 215 -3.36 7.59 -8.70
C GLU A 215 -1.85 7.52 -8.95
N VAL A 216 -1.02 7.44 -7.88
CA VAL A 216 0.43 7.20 -8.02
C VAL A 216 0.71 5.93 -8.80
N LYS A 217 0.06 4.81 -8.47
CA LYS A 217 0.25 3.54 -9.19
C LYS A 217 -0.17 3.65 -10.67
N ALA A 218 -1.30 4.33 -10.94
CA ALA A 218 -1.78 4.55 -12.30
C ALA A 218 -0.82 5.44 -13.12
N LEU A 219 -0.30 6.52 -12.52
CA LEU A 219 0.70 7.38 -13.14
C LEU A 219 2.03 6.65 -13.33
N ALA A 220 2.50 5.90 -12.33
CA ALA A 220 3.72 5.10 -12.44
C ALA A 220 3.65 4.11 -13.62
N ALA A 221 2.52 3.42 -13.80
CA ALA A 221 2.30 2.56 -14.95
C ALA A 221 2.28 3.35 -16.27
N LYS A 222 1.60 4.52 -16.30
CA LYS A 222 1.54 5.42 -17.47
C LYS A 222 2.93 5.91 -17.91
N TYR A 223 3.80 6.26 -16.95
CA TYR A 223 5.16 6.75 -17.20
C TYR A 223 6.20 5.64 -17.31
N GLY A 224 5.79 4.38 -17.32
CA GLY A 224 6.68 3.22 -17.51
C GLY A 224 7.63 2.94 -16.34
N VAL A 225 7.24 3.32 -15.12
CA VAL A 225 8.03 3.04 -13.92
C VAL A 225 7.97 1.54 -13.59
N SER A 226 9.12 0.87 -13.59
CA SER A 226 9.23 -0.60 -13.48
C SER A 226 8.67 -1.17 -12.17
N VAL A 227 8.54 -0.35 -11.12
CA VAL A 227 8.04 -0.74 -9.79
C VAL A 227 6.58 -0.34 -9.53
N ALA A 228 5.79 -0.02 -10.57
CA ALA A 228 4.40 0.44 -10.44
C ALA A 228 3.51 -0.52 -9.61
N HIS A 229 3.79 -1.80 -9.64
CA HIS A 229 3.01 -2.85 -8.95
C HIS A 229 3.71 -3.41 -7.69
N ARG A 230 4.90 -2.90 -7.35
CA ARG A 230 5.64 -3.38 -6.19
C ARG A 230 4.86 -3.13 -4.89
N PRO A 231 4.72 -4.15 -4.00
CA PRO A 231 4.13 -3.97 -2.68
C PRO A 231 5.01 -3.07 -1.80
N SER A 232 4.42 -2.46 -0.78
CA SER A 232 5.17 -1.68 0.21
C SER A 232 5.97 -2.60 1.13
N THR A 233 7.23 -2.23 1.36
CA THR A 233 8.13 -2.87 2.32
C THR A 233 8.27 -1.97 3.56
N PRO A 234 7.48 -2.20 4.63
CA PRO A 234 7.61 -1.40 5.84
C PRO A 234 8.86 -1.76 6.62
N CYS A 235 9.38 -0.78 7.38
CA CYS A 235 10.53 -0.90 8.26
C CYS A 235 10.47 -2.16 9.14
N MET A 236 11.57 -2.90 9.26
CA MET A 236 11.67 -4.16 10.02
C MET A 236 11.36 -3.99 11.51
N ALA A 237 11.60 -2.82 12.10
CA ALA A 237 11.25 -2.56 13.50
C ALA A 237 9.74 -2.66 13.78
N THR A 238 8.88 -2.63 12.73
CA THR A 238 7.44 -2.91 12.88
C THR A 238 7.13 -4.38 13.22
N ARG A 239 8.12 -5.27 13.13
CA ARG A 239 7.98 -6.68 13.52
C ARG A 239 8.13 -6.88 15.03
N LEU A 240 8.56 -5.85 15.74
CA LEU A 240 8.73 -5.84 17.20
C LEU A 240 7.65 -4.96 17.84
N PRO A 241 7.13 -5.31 19.03
CA PRO A 241 6.19 -4.46 19.74
C PRO A 241 6.86 -3.15 20.19
N TYR A 242 6.06 -2.11 20.41
CA TYR A 242 6.54 -0.91 21.04
C TYR A 242 7.11 -1.20 22.43
N GLY A 243 8.21 -0.54 22.79
CA GLY A 243 8.94 -0.76 24.04
C GLY A 243 9.92 -1.93 24.01
N ALA A 244 9.93 -2.76 22.96
CA ALA A 244 10.93 -3.82 22.82
C ALA A 244 12.26 -3.26 22.30
N GLU A 245 13.38 -3.80 22.82
CA GLU A 245 14.71 -3.47 22.31
C GLU A 245 14.84 -3.94 20.85
N ILE A 246 15.29 -3.03 19.98
CA ILE A 246 15.61 -3.36 18.60
C ILE A 246 16.96 -4.09 18.58
N ASN A 247 16.91 -5.35 18.21
CA ASN A 247 18.10 -6.21 18.08
C ASN A 247 18.23 -6.65 16.62
N TYR A 248 19.35 -6.33 16.01
CA TYR A 248 19.58 -6.63 14.60
C TYR A 248 19.61 -8.13 14.30
N ASP A 249 20.14 -8.97 15.21
CA ASP A 249 20.16 -10.42 15.01
C ASP A 249 18.73 -11.01 15.01
N VAL A 250 17.82 -10.39 15.78
CA VAL A 250 16.39 -10.76 15.76
C VAL A 250 15.76 -10.34 14.45
N LEU A 251 16.06 -9.12 13.96
CA LEU A 251 15.53 -8.61 12.71
C LEU A 251 16.04 -9.42 11.50
N ASP A 252 17.30 -9.81 11.51
CA ASP A 252 17.88 -10.65 10.45
C ASP A 252 17.18 -12.03 10.40
N ARG A 253 16.94 -12.67 11.55
CA ARG A 253 16.16 -13.92 11.64
C ARG A 253 14.72 -13.75 11.14
N ILE A 254 14.09 -12.62 11.43
CA ILE A 254 12.74 -12.30 10.92
C ILE A 254 12.79 -12.15 9.39
N ALA A 255 13.78 -11.41 8.86
CA ALA A 255 13.93 -11.20 7.43
C ALA A 255 14.14 -12.53 6.68
N ASP A 256 15.00 -13.42 7.19
CA ASP A 256 15.22 -14.76 6.65
C ASP A 256 13.94 -15.61 6.68
N GLY A 257 13.19 -15.52 7.80
CA GLY A 257 11.92 -16.21 7.94
C GLY A 257 10.86 -15.70 6.96
N GLU A 258 10.68 -14.39 6.83
CA GLU A 258 9.76 -13.78 5.85
C GLU A 258 10.18 -14.12 4.41
N ALA A 259 11.47 -14.04 4.09
CA ALA A 259 11.98 -14.40 2.76
C ALA A 259 11.68 -15.86 2.40
N TRP A 260 11.93 -16.79 3.33
CA TRP A 260 11.58 -18.20 3.12
C TRP A 260 10.07 -18.40 2.97
N LEU A 261 9.24 -17.74 3.80
CA LEU A 261 7.78 -17.82 3.69
C LEU A 261 7.29 -17.31 2.33
N HIS A 262 7.90 -16.27 1.78
CA HIS A 262 7.58 -15.80 0.42
C HIS A 262 7.90 -16.84 -0.66
N THR A 263 8.86 -17.75 -0.45
CA THR A 263 9.07 -18.89 -1.38
C THR A 263 7.94 -19.91 -1.28
N GLN A 264 7.25 -20.01 -0.14
CA GLN A 264 6.18 -20.98 0.10
C GLN A 264 4.79 -20.47 -0.32
N PHE A 265 4.53 -19.17 -0.14
CA PHE A 265 3.20 -18.57 -0.32
C PHE A 265 3.13 -17.58 -1.50
N GLY A 266 4.26 -17.22 -2.09
CA GLY A 266 4.36 -16.27 -3.19
C GLY A 266 5.05 -14.97 -2.80
N ALA A 267 5.83 -14.42 -3.73
CA ALA A 267 6.66 -13.22 -3.51
C ALA A 267 5.84 -11.95 -3.23
N GLU A 268 4.59 -11.89 -3.70
CA GLU A 268 3.70 -10.73 -3.56
C GLU A 268 2.71 -10.88 -2.39
N GLU A 269 2.76 -12.00 -1.66
CA GLU A 269 1.86 -12.25 -0.54
C GLU A 269 2.12 -11.26 0.60
N ASN A 270 1.05 -10.72 1.19
CA ASN A 270 1.16 -9.90 2.38
C ASN A 270 1.29 -10.79 3.61
N LEU A 271 2.51 -11.04 4.04
CA LEU A 271 2.79 -11.79 5.26
C LEU A 271 3.79 -11.06 6.16
N ARG A 272 3.73 -11.33 7.47
CA ARG A 272 4.66 -10.76 8.46
C ARG A 272 4.92 -11.77 9.59
N LEU A 273 6.15 -11.79 10.03
CA LEU A 273 6.54 -12.45 11.28
C LEU A 273 6.74 -11.41 12.38
N ARG A 274 5.87 -11.39 13.37
CA ARG A 274 6.00 -10.47 14.51
C ARG A 274 6.51 -11.21 15.73
N VAL A 275 7.55 -10.66 16.37
CA VAL A 275 8.22 -11.28 17.51
C VAL A 275 7.80 -10.58 18.80
N HIS A 276 7.27 -11.38 19.74
CA HIS A 276 6.84 -10.95 21.07
C HIS A 276 7.59 -11.80 22.11
N GLY A 277 8.82 -11.41 22.45
CA GLY A 277 9.72 -12.24 23.26
C GLY A 277 10.01 -13.57 22.56
N ASP A 278 9.65 -14.69 23.20
CA ASP A 278 9.88 -16.04 22.65
C ASP A 278 8.82 -16.50 21.62
N VAL A 279 7.78 -15.71 21.42
CA VAL A 279 6.66 -16.04 20.52
C VAL A 279 6.84 -15.29 19.20
N VAL A 280 6.85 -16.03 18.10
CA VAL A 280 6.69 -15.45 16.75
C VAL A 280 5.27 -15.67 16.27
N ARG A 281 4.64 -14.61 15.79
CA ARG A 281 3.27 -14.59 15.27
C ARG A 281 3.28 -14.33 13.78
N LEU A 282 2.80 -15.31 13.01
CA LEU A 282 2.58 -15.16 11.58
C LEU A 282 1.27 -14.40 11.33
N GLU A 283 1.36 -13.32 10.58
CA GLU A 283 0.21 -12.65 9.94
C GLU A 283 0.23 -12.98 8.45
N ILE A 284 -0.85 -13.54 7.92
CA ILE A 284 -1.04 -13.88 6.49
C ILE A 284 -2.52 -13.68 6.16
N ALA A 285 -2.87 -13.56 4.87
CA ALA A 285 -4.26 -13.43 4.46
C ALA A 285 -5.12 -14.59 5.02
N PRO A 286 -6.35 -14.32 5.55
CA PRO A 286 -7.21 -15.34 6.15
C PRO A 286 -7.47 -16.53 5.22
N GLU A 287 -7.57 -16.30 3.91
CA GLU A 287 -7.81 -17.29 2.88
C GLU A 287 -6.65 -18.30 2.75
N ARG A 288 -5.46 -17.92 3.21
CA ARG A 288 -4.24 -18.74 3.14
C ARG A 288 -3.98 -19.54 4.42
N MET A 289 -4.75 -19.34 5.49
CA MET A 289 -4.52 -20.02 6.78
C MET A 289 -4.63 -21.55 6.67
N GLY A 290 -5.51 -22.06 5.83
CA GLY A 290 -5.60 -23.50 5.56
C GLY A 290 -4.30 -24.08 5.02
N GLU A 291 -3.66 -23.39 4.07
CA GLU A 291 -2.37 -23.79 3.49
C GLU A 291 -1.23 -23.73 4.50
N VAL A 292 -1.26 -22.76 5.43
CA VAL A 292 -0.31 -22.69 6.55
C VAL A 292 -0.38 -23.97 7.41
N LEU A 293 -1.59 -24.45 7.71
CA LEU A 293 -1.78 -25.69 8.48
C LEU A 293 -1.31 -26.93 7.73
N GLU A 294 -1.50 -26.98 6.42
CA GLU A 294 -0.99 -28.06 5.57
C GLU A 294 0.55 -28.11 5.56
N LYS A 295 1.21 -26.96 5.52
CA LYS A 295 2.69 -26.80 5.51
C LYS A 295 3.31 -26.69 6.90
N ARG A 296 2.56 -26.90 7.98
CA ARG A 296 3.00 -26.61 9.36
C ARG A 296 4.31 -27.27 9.75
N GLU A 297 4.56 -28.50 9.31
CA GLU A 297 5.77 -29.26 9.71
C GLU A 297 7.03 -28.64 9.11
N GLU A 298 7.00 -28.26 7.84
CA GLU A 298 8.11 -27.59 7.17
C GLU A 298 8.36 -26.21 7.79
N MET A 299 7.29 -25.47 8.07
CA MET A 299 7.36 -24.15 8.69
C MET A 299 7.97 -24.23 10.11
N ILE A 300 7.51 -25.19 10.91
CA ILE A 300 8.06 -25.43 12.26
C ILE A 300 9.55 -25.76 12.17
N ALA A 301 9.94 -26.68 11.29
CA ALA A 301 11.33 -27.08 11.13
C ALA A 301 12.23 -25.88 10.75
N TYR A 302 11.79 -25.08 9.77
CA TYR A 302 12.58 -23.94 9.29
C TYR A 302 12.66 -22.82 10.32
N LEU A 303 11.53 -22.36 10.86
CA LEU A 303 11.49 -21.23 11.78
C LEU A 303 12.17 -21.57 13.14
N LYS A 304 12.10 -22.81 13.60
CA LYS A 304 12.87 -23.26 14.77
C LYS A 304 14.38 -23.27 14.51
N LYS A 305 14.82 -23.63 13.29
CA LYS A 305 16.21 -23.54 12.90
C LYS A 305 16.74 -22.09 12.94
N LEU A 306 15.89 -21.11 12.67
CA LEU A 306 16.20 -19.69 12.83
C LEU A 306 16.21 -19.23 14.30
N GLY A 307 15.89 -20.12 15.27
CA GLY A 307 15.95 -19.85 16.71
C GLY A 307 14.65 -19.31 17.31
N PHE A 308 13.51 -19.44 16.62
CA PHE A 308 12.20 -19.11 17.20
C PHE A 308 11.65 -20.27 18.04
N SER A 309 11.18 -19.98 19.28
CA SER A 309 10.73 -20.99 20.23
C SER A 309 9.26 -21.39 20.01
N TYR A 310 8.37 -20.42 19.96
CA TYR A 310 6.93 -20.62 19.85
C TYR A 310 6.38 -19.98 18.59
N LEU A 311 5.72 -20.80 17.76
CA LEU A 311 5.14 -20.38 16.50
C LEU A 311 3.62 -20.27 16.65
N THR A 312 3.06 -19.12 16.33
CA THR A 312 1.63 -18.85 16.40
C THR A 312 1.14 -18.20 15.11
N MET A 313 -0.15 -18.20 14.90
CA MET A 313 -0.78 -17.52 13.77
C MET A 313 -1.82 -16.51 14.29
N ASP A 314 -1.86 -15.34 13.71
CA ASP A 314 -2.89 -14.34 13.99
C ASP A 314 -4.20 -14.77 13.30
N LEU A 315 -5.26 -15.01 14.08
CA LEU A 315 -6.54 -15.44 13.53
C LEU A 315 -7.28 -14.35 12.74
N GLU A 316 -6.96 -13.08 12.95
CA GLU A 316 -7.50 -11.98 12.16
C GLU A 316 -6.72 -11.77 10.85
N GLY A 317 -5.58 -12.45 10.71
CA GLY A 317 -4.73 -12.39 9.53
C GLY A 317 -3.91 -11.10 9.42
N PHE A 318 -3.37 -10.88 8.22
CA PHE A 318 -2.61 -9.68 7.92
C PHE A 318 -3.52 -8.43 7.86
N ARG A 319 -3.18 -7.41 8.65
CA ARG A 319 -3.82 -6.08 8.64
C ARG A 319 -2.75 -5.00 8.56
N SER A 320 -2.90 -4.11 7.59
CA SER A 320 -2.01 -2.94 7.50
C SER A 320 -2.21 -2.04 8.72
N GLY A 321 -1.11 -1.71 9.43
CA GLY A 321 -1.18 -0.85 10.61
C GLY A 321 -1.59 -1.57 11.91
N SER A 322 -1.67 -2.91 11.94
CA SER A 322 -2.06 -3.68 13.15
C SER A 322 -1.21 -3.37 14.38
N MET A 323 0.00 -2.88 14.20
CA MET A 323 0.88 -2.44 15.30
C MET A 323 0.37 -1.16 15.98
N ASP A 324 -0.31 -0.30 15.25
CA ASP A 324 -0.72 1.04 15.67
C ASP A 324 -2.15 1.07 16.26
N GLU A 325 -2.90 -0.03 16.18
CA GLU A 325 -4.30 -0.13 16.66
C GLU A 325 -4.49 0.34 18.11
N LYS A 326 -3.51 0.04 18.99
CA LYS A 326 -3.57 0.45 20.41
C LYS A 326 -3.28 1.95 20.61
N ILE A 327 -2.60 2.60 19.67
CA ILE A 327 -2.26 4.03 19.73
C ILE A 327 -3.45 4.84 19.23
N THR A 328 -4.01 4.45 18.09
CA THR A 328 -5.16 5.11 17.48
C THR A 328 -6.44 5.03 18.31
N GLN A 329 -6.53 4.09 19.26
CA GLN A 329 -7.66 4.02 20.22
C GLN A 329 -7.51 4.95 21.42
N LYS A 330 -6.33 5.60 21.61
CA LYS A 330 -6.09 6.54 22.74
C LYS A 330 -6.28 8.02 22.35
N GLU A 331 -6.43 8.32 21.04
CA GLU A 331 -6.78 9.64 20.52
C GLU A 331 -8.30 9.74 20.26
#